data_e26b0afda962635277a2d4d179056206
#
_entry.id   e26b0afda962635277a2d4d179056206
#
_cell.length_a   1.000
_cell.length_b   1.000
_cell.length_c   1.000
_cell.angle_alpha   90.00
_cell.angle_beta   90.00
_cell.angle_gamma   90.00
#
_symmetry.space_group_name_H-M   'P 1'
#
loop_
_entity.id
_entity.type
_entity.pdbx_description
1 polymer ?
#
loop_
_entity_poly.entity_id
_entity_poly.type
_entity_poly.pdbx_seq_one_letter_code
_entity_poly.pdbx_strand_id
1 'polypeptide(L)'
;MSGEPMLVVVEDDDVFAKVLINNLAGAGFSATHFERPETAIAGVPTMARSDLLILDWRLPGMTGVDLLDRLRKLGCKAPALLLTSHDDVFYEEAALEAGAVDFISKTRSFSVLRKRIELVLAGQRRDGVVPAAVLQRGPLLVEPAIHQAKWNESPVSLTLGEFRVTERLARAHGDVSYRQLYDVLKGESFIAGSGSEGYRANVRTLVKRIRQKFCDVDDQFAAIVSVPGFGYRWREGAPDGQA
;
A
#
# COMPACT_ATOMS: atom_id res chain seq x y z
N MET A 1 23.92 -6.52 -12.33
CA MET A 1 23.39 -5.40 -13.14
C MET A 1 21.89 -5.36 -12.88
N SER A 2 21.43 -4.45 -12.03
CA SER A 2 19.98 -4.26 -11.79
C SER A 2 19.39 -3.57 -13.03
N GLY A 3 18.54 -4.27 -13.77
CA GLY A 3 17.80 -3.69 -14.87
C GLY A 3 16.97 -2.47 -14.44
N GLU A 4 16.58 -1.62 -15.40
CA GLU A 4 15.63 -0.51 -15.16
C GLU A 4 14.33 -1.08 -14.61
N PRO A 5 13.72 -0.45 -13.58
CA PRO A 5 12.43 -0.90 -13.07
C PRO A 5 11.36 -0.86 -14.17
N MET A 6 10.60 -1.95 -14.27
CA MET A 6 9.56 -2.10 -15.28
C MET A 6 8.20 -1.71 -14.68
N LEU A 7 7.61 -0.65 -15.19
CA LEU A 7 6.30 -0.15 -14.79
C LEU A 7 5.25 -0.52 -15.81
N VAL A 8 4.01 -0.67 -15.38
CA VAL A 8 2.85 -0.78 -16.26
C VAL A 8 1.92 0.38 -15.98
N VAL A 9 1.52 1.10 -17.03
CA VAL A 9 0.57 2.21 -16.97
C VAL A 9 -0.70 1.81 -17.67
N VAL A 10 -1.86 1.96 -17.02
CA VAL A 10 -3.19 1.82 -17.64
C VAL A 10 -3.89 3.16 -17.56
N GLU A 11 -4.08 3.78 -18.72
CA GLU A 11 -4.55 5.16 -18.86
C GLU A 11 -5.20 5.34 -20.23
N ASP A 12 -6.42 5.82 -20.30
CA ASP A 12 -7.15 6.01 -21.52
C ASP A 12 -6.97 7.41 -22.16
N ASP A 13 -6.51 8.38 -21.38
CA ASP A 13 -6.10 9.69 -21.91
C ASP A 13 -4.72 9.57 -22.58
N ASP A 14 -4.73 9.49 -23.90
CA ASP A 14 -3.55 9.34 -24.74
C ASP A 14 -2.52 10.49 -24.57
N VAL A 15 -3.00 11.70 -24.31
CA VAL A 15 -2.14 12.88 -24.12
C VAL A 15 -1.43 12.79 -22.78
N PHE A 16 -2.19 12.48 -21.72
CA PHE A 16 -1.64 12.30 -20.39
C PHE A 16 -0.68 11.10 -20.34
N ALA A 17 -1.07 9.98 -20.94
CA ALA A 17 -0.24 8.77 -20.99
C ALA A 17 1.11 9.02 -21.65
N LYS A 18 1.13 9.70 -22.82
CA LYS A 18 2.39 10.05 -23.52
C LYS A 18 3.30 10.92 -22.67
N VAL A 19 2.75 11.94 -22.01
CA VAL A 19 3.51 12.83 -21.12
C VAL A 19 4.06 12.03 -19.92
N LEU A 20 3.23 11.20 -19.32
CA LEU A 20 3.62 10.37 -18.17
C LEU A 20 4.75 9.41 -18.55
N ILE A 21 4.63 8.68 -19.66
CA ILE A 21 5.64 7.71 -20.12
C ILE A 21 6.97 8.41 -20.42
N ASN A 22 6.94 9.55 -21.10
CA ASN A 22 8.16 10.32 -21.36
C ASN A 22 8.85 10.77 -20.08
N ASN A 23 8.08 11.21 -19.11
CA ASN A 23 8.60 11.61 -17.80
C ASN A 23 9.18 10.41 -17.04
N LEU A 24 8.52 9.25 -17.08
CA LEU A 24 9.00 8.02 -16.46
C LEU A 24 10.31 7.56 -17.10
N ALA A 25 10.41 7.55 -18.44
CA ALA A 25 11.63 7.23 -19.16
C ALA A 25 12.78 8.18 -18.81
N GLY A 26 12.50 9.50 -18.75
CA GLY A 26 13.47 10.50 -18.32
C GLY A 26 13.93 10.35 -16.87
N ALA A 27 13.17 9.64 -16.04
CA ALA A 27 13.51 9.31 -14.66
C ALA A 27 14.19 7.94 -14.49
N GLY A 28 14.46 7.21 -15.59
CA GLY A 28 15.12 5.90 -15.57
C GLY A 28 14.19 4.72 -15.28
N PHE A 29 12.91 4.84 -15.62
CA PHE A 29 11.93 3.75 -15.53
C PHE A 29 11.54 3.29 -16.94
N SER A 30 11.47 1.97 -17.14
CA SER A 30 10.84 1.39 -18.33
C SER A 30 9.33 1.28 -18.09
N ALA A 31 8.50 1.70 -19.04
CA ALA A 31 7.05 1.68 -18.89
C ALA A 31 6.35 1.05 -20.10
N THR A 32 5.43 0.11 -19.82
CA THR A 32 4.49 -0.44 -20.81
C THR A 32 3.12 0.20 -20.61
N HIS A 33 2.51 0.70 -21.68
CA HIS A 33 1.21 1.35 -21.65
C HIS A 33 0.10 0.47 -22.20
N PHE A 34 -1.04 0.48 -21.52
CA PHE A 34 -2.30 -0.06 -21.97
C PHE A 34 -3.36 1.04 -21.94
N GLU A 35 -3.97 1.31 -23.07
CA GLU A 35 -5.02 2.33 -23.22
C GLU A 35 -6.36 1.85 -22.63
N ARG A 36 -6.58 0.52 -22.59
CA ARG A 36 -7.85 -0.08 -22.19
C ARG A 36 -7.68 -1.16 -21.15
N PRO A 37 -8.63 -1.26 -20.19
CA PRO A 37 -8.57 -2.29 -19.15
C PRO A 37 -8.62 -3.72 -19.73
N GLU A 38 -9.32 -3.96 -20.84
CA GLU A 38 -9.41 -5.29 -21.46
C GLU A 38 -8.05 -5.75 -21.98
N THR A 39 -7.30 -4.85 -22.63
CA THR A 39 -5.95 -5.15 -23.12
C THR A 39 -4.98 -5.33 -21.97
N ALA A 40 -5.17 -4.57 -20.89
CA ALA A 40 -4.43 -4.74 -19.65
C ALA A 40 -4.68 -6.13 -19.03
N ILE A 41 -5.94 -6.55 -18.91
CA ILE A 41 -6.30 -7.89 -18.40
C ILE A 41 -5.70 -9.00 -19.27
N ALA A 42 -5.73 -8.87 -20.58
CA ALA A 42 -5.08 -9.82 -21.50
C ALA A 42 -3.54 -9.84 -21.34
N GLY A 43 -2.95 -8.73 -20.90
CA GLY A 43 -1.52 -8.54 -20.64
C GLY A 43 -1.06 -8.98 -19.24
N VAL A 44 -1.87 -9.70 -18.45
CA VAL A 44 -1.51 -10.16 -17.08
C VAL A 44 -0.13 -10.80 -16.96
N PRO A 45 0.36 -11.64 -17.90
CA PRO A 45 1.72 -12.18 -17.81
C PRO A 45 2.82 -11.10 -17.78
N THR A 46 2.62 -9.97 -18.48
CA THR A 46 3.52 -8.81 -18.44
C THR A 46 3.39 -8.08 -17.10
N MET A 47 2.17 -7.89 -16.62
CA MET A 47 1.91 -7.20 -15.35
C MET A 47 2.42 -7.97 -14.15
N ALA A 48 2.34 -9.30 -14.16
CA ALA A 48 2.86 -10.15 -13.09
C ALA A 48 4.39 -10.04 -12.93
N ARG A 49 5.08 -9.55 -13.96
CA ARG A 49 6.55 -9.33 -13.95
C ARG A 49 6.92 -7.86 -13.72
N SER A 50 5.95 -6.96 -13.67
CA SER A 50 6.23 -5.54 -13.44
C SER A 50 6.56 -5.27 -11.98
N ASP A 51 7.39 -4.27 -11.76
CA ASP A 51 7.75 -3.79 -10.42
C ASP A 51 6.65 -2.92 -9.82
N LEU A 52 5.79 -2.30 -10.66
CA LEU A 52 4.70 -1.43 -10.21
C LEU A 52 3.66 -1.25 -11.29
N LEU A 53 2.38 -1.24 -10.89
CA LEU A 53 1.26 -0.81 -11.71
C LEU A 53 0.91 0.65 -11.39
N ILE A 54 0.62 1.44 -12.41
CA ILE A 54 0.05 2.78 -12.31
C ILE A 54 -1.28 2.73 -13.07
N LEU A 55 -2.39 2.84 -12.35
CA LEU A 55 -3.72 2.66 -12.91
C LEU A 55 -4.50 3.97 -12.79
N ASP A 56 -5.12 4.43 -13.89
CA ASP A 56 -6.09 5.51 -13.77
C ASP A 56 -7.31 5.03 -12.98
N TRP A 57 -7.86 5.94 -12.18
CA TRP A 57 -9.10 5.71 -11.46
C TRP A 57 -10.29 5.49 -12.40
N ARG A 58 -10.37 6.28 -13.47
CA ARG A 58 -11.47 6.22 -14.44
C ARG A 58 -11.00 5.64 -15.75
N LEU A 59 -11.42 4.42 -16.02
CA LEU A 59 -11.15 3.73 -17.27
C LEU A 59 -12.46 3.45 -18.01
N PRO A 60 -12.44 3.31 -19.33
CA PRO A 60 -13.63 2.93 -20.08
C PRO A 60 -14.22 1.61 -19.57
N GLY A 61 -15.48 1.65 -19.15
CA GLY A 61 -16.24 0.47 -18.73
C GLY A 61 -15.97 -0.06 -17.33
N MET A 62 -14.93 0.42 -16.60
CA MET A 62 -14.67 0.04 -15.22
C MET A 62 -13.81 1.08 -14.48
N THR A 63 -13.77 1.01 -13.16
CA THR A 63 -12.82 1.81 -12.39
C THR A 63 -11.44 1.14 -12.31
N GLY A 64 -10.40 1.92 -12.00
CA GLY A 64 -9.06 1.38 -11.73
C GLY A 64 -9.04 0.42 -10.53
N VAL A 65 -9.97 0.61 -9.58
CA VAL A 65 -10.18 -0.29 -8.44
C VAL A 65 -10.73 -1.63 -8.92
N ASP A 66 -11.75 -1.63 -9.79
CA ASP A 66 -12.31 -2.85 -10.36
C ASP A 66 -11.28 -3.60 -11.20
N LEU A 67 -10.46 -2.86 -11.95
CA LEU A 67 -9.34 -3.43 -12.69
C LEU A 67 -8.33 -4.09 -11.75
N LEU A 68 -7.92 -3.40 -10.68
CA LEU A 68 -6.99 -3.93 -9.69
C LEU A 68 -7.51 -5.22 -9.06
N ASP A 69 -8.78 -5.25 -8.65
CA ASP A 69 -9.41 -6.46 -8.10
C ASP A 69 -9.37 -7.63 -9.09
N ARG A 70 -9.70 -7.38 -10.37
CA ARG A 70 -9.62 -8.41 -11.42
C ARG A 70 -8.19 -8.91 -11.63
N LEU A 71 -7.19 -8.00 -11.68
CA LEU A 71 -5.78 -8.37 -11.80
C LEU A 71 -5.31 -9.20 -10.60
N ARG A 72 -5.76 -8.89 -9.37
CA ARG A 72 -5.49 -9.69 -8.18
C ARG A 72 -6.07 -11.10 -8.26
N LYS A 73 -7.32 -11.24 -8.72
CA LYS A 73 -7.98 -12.54 -8.95
C LYS A 73 -7.26 -13.38 -10.01
N LEU A 74 -6.60 -12.74 -10.97
CA LEU A 74 -5.77 -13.38 -11.99
C LEU A 74 -4.33 -13.65 -11.54
N GLY A 75 -4.00 -13.40 -10.26
CA GLY A 75 -2.70 -13.71 -9.66
C GLY A 75 -1.64 -12.61 -9.78
N CYS A 76 -1.96 -11.44 -10.30
CA CYS A 76 -1.03 -10.31 -10.33
C CYS A 76 -0.78 -9.78 -8.91
N LYS A 77 0.47 -9.84 -8.43
CA LYS A 77 0.88 -9.39 -7.09
C LYS A 77 1.63 -8.06 -7.09
N ALA A 78 1.92 -7.49 -8.28
CA ALA A 78 2.64 -6.23 -8.38
C ALA A 78 1.92 -5.12 -7.59
N PRO A 79 2.63 -4.27 -6.83
CA PRO A 79 2.02 -3.15 -6.15
C PRO A 79 1.34 -2.21 -7.15
N ALA A 80 0.30 -1.50 -6.73
CA ALA A 80 -0.45 -0.60 -7.59
C ALA A 80 -0.57 0.79 -6.98
N LEU A 81 -0.28 1.83 -7.77
CA LEU A 81 -0.63 3.21 -7.52
C LEU A 81 -1.88 3.55 -8.33
N LEU A 82 -2.85 4.20 -7.73
CA LEU A 82 -4.00 4.74 -8.45
C LEU A 82 -3.80 6.24 -8.72
N LEU A 83 -4.02 6.66 -9.96
CA LEU A 83 -4.06 8.06 -10.35
C LEU A 83 -5.51 8.54 -10.45
N THR A 84 -5.79 9.77 -10.08
CA THR A 84 -7.13 10.36 -10.18
C THR A 84 -7.07 11.82 -10.56
N SER A 85 -8.07 12.27 -11.30
CA SER A 85 -8.30 13.69 -11.55
C SER A 85 -9.05 14.39 -10.41
N HIS A 86 -9.50 13.65 -9.37
CA HIS A 86 -10.29 14.17 -8.25
C HIS A 86 -9.55 13.98 -6.94
N ASP A 87 -9.51 15.01 -6.11
CA ASP A 87 -8.88 15.02 -4.77
C ASP A 87 -9.88 14.63 -3.66
N ASP A 88 -10.85 13.76 -3.93
CA ASP A 88 -11.87 13.39 -2.97
C ASP A 88 -11.40 12.26 -2.04
N VAL A 89 -11.55 12.44 -0.75
CA VAL A 89 -11.18 11.46 0.31
C VAL A 89 -11.85 10.10 0.10
N PHE A 90 -13.06 10.10 -0.45
CA PHE A 90 -13.81 8.86 -0.74
C PHE A 90 -13.05 7.94 -1.71
N TYR A 91 -12.40 8.51 -2.73
CA TYR A 91 -11.63 7.74 -3.70
C TYR A 91 -10.34 7.16 -3.11
N GLU A 92 -9.71 7.87 -2.16
CA GLU A 92 -8.52 7.37 -1.46
C GLU A 92 -8.86 6.13 -0.61
N GLU A 93 -9.97 6.14 0.12
CA GLU A 93 -10.39 4.99 0.92
C GLU A 93 -10.68 3.77 0.05
N ALA A 94 -11.45 3.92 -1.03
CA ALA A 94 -11.78 2.84 -1.94
C ALA A 94 -10.54 2.24 -2.61
N ALA A 95 -9.55 3.08 -3.00
CA ALA A 95 -8.29 2.63 -3.57
C ALA A 95 -7.49 1.75 -2.61
N LEU A 96 -7.38 2.20 -1.36
CA LEU A 96 -6.65 1.47 -0.33
C LEU A 96 -7.37 0.17 0.08
N GLU A 97 -8.70 0.16 0.08
CA GLU A 97 -9.51 -1.05 0.32
C GLU A 97 -9.29 -2.11 -0.75
N ALA A 98 -9.14 -1.70 -2.00
CA ALA A 98 -8.84 -2.60 -3.11
C ALA A 98 -7.38 -3.12 -3.11
N GLY A 99 -6.56 -2.68 -2.15
CA GLY A 99 -5.17 -3.11 -2.02
C GLY A 99 -4.17 -2.31 -2.86
N ALA A 100 -4.52 -1.09 -3.29
CA ALA A 100 -3.54 -0.16 -3.81
C ALA A 100 -2.55 0.27 -2.72
N VAL A 101 -1.29 0.46 -3.10
CA VAL A 101 -0.25 0.93 -2.16
C VAL A 101 -0.35 2.42 -1.90
N ASP A 102 -0.81 3.18 -2.88
CA ASP A 102 -1.02 4.62 -2.76
C ASP A 102 -2.02 5.13 -3.80
N PHE A 103 -2.46 6.36 -3.60
CA PHE A 103 -3.41 7.08 -4.43
C PHE A 103 -2.89 8.51 -4.64
N ILE A 104 -2.85 8.97 -5.88
CA ILE A 104 -2.21 10.25 -6.23
C ILE A 104 -3.10 11.00 -7.22
N SER A 105 -3.34 12.29 -6.93
CA SER A 105 -4.01 13.16 -7.89
C SER A 105 -3.14 13.45 -9.11
N LYS A 106 -3.71 13.38 -10.33
CA LYS A 106 -3.08 13.75 -11.60
C LYS A 106 -2.67 15.23 -11.65
N THR A 107 -3.25 16.06 -10.77
CA THR A 107 -2.89 17.48 -10.65
C THR A 107 -1.55 17.70 -9.93
N ARG A 108 -1.03 16.69 -9.25
CA ARG A 108 0.28 16.77 -8.59
C ARG A 108 1.41 16.77 -9.62
N SER A 109 2.50 17.46 -9.29
CA SER A 109 3.69 17.47 -10.15
C SER A 109 4.27 16.05 -10.31
N PHE A 110 4.89 15.79 -11.46
CA PHE A 110 5.58 14.51 -11.71
C PHE A 110 6.65 14.20 -10.65
N SER A 111 7.29 15.20 -10.06
CA SER A 111 8.27 14.98 -8.99
C SER A 111 7.66 14.30 -7.76
N VAL A 112 6.39 14.58 -7.43
CA VAL A 112 5.66 13.91 -6.35
C VAL A 112 5.38 12.46 -6.72
N LEU A 113 4.85 12.20 -7.92
CA LEU A 113 4.61 10.85 -8.41
C LEU A 113 5.91 10.02 -8.46
N ARG A 114 6.97 10.59 -9.04
CA ARG A 114 8.30 9.97 -9.07
C ARG A 114 8.77 9.55 -7.67
N LYS A 115 8.66 10.45 -6.68
CA LYS A 115 9.06 10.13 -5.29
C LYS A 115 8.25 8.97 -4.72
N ARG A 116 6.96 8.88 -5.04
CA ARG A 116 6.10 7.76 -4.62
C ARG A 116 6.52 6.45 -5.26
N ILE A 117 6.77 6.47 -6.57
CA ILE A 117 7.29 5.31 -7.30
C ILE A 117 8.60 4.83 -6.67
N GLU A 118 9.57 5.75 -6.43
CA GLU A 118 10.85 5.42 -5.80
C GLU A 118 10.68 4.79 -4.40
N LEU A 119 9.74 5.29 -3.59
CA LEU A 119 9.45 4.73 -2.26
C LEU A 119 8.85 3.33 -2.33
N VAL A 120 7.92 3.09 -3.26
CA VAL A 120 7.33 1.76 -3.47
C VAL A 120 8.39 0.79 -3.94
N LEU A 121 9.20 1.16 -4.95
CA LEU A 121 10.27 0.33 -5.48
C LEU A 121 11.40 0.10 -4.47
N ALA A 122 11.75 1.09 -3.66
CA ALA A 122 12.73 0.93 -2.58
C ALA A 122 12.22 -0.03 -1.50
N GLY A 123 10.92 -0.03 -1.25
CA GLY A 123 10.28 -1.03 -0.38
C GLY A 123 10.40 -2.46 -0.91
N GLN A 124 10.39 -2.65 -2.24
CA GLN A 124 10.60 -3.95 -2.89
C GLN A 124 12.08 -4.34 -2.99
N ARG A 125 12.97 -3.37 -3.27
CA ARG A 125 14.43 -3.59 -3.41
C ARG A 125 15.14 -3.79 -2.08
N ARG A 126 14.47 -3.55 -0.96
CA ARG A 126 15.00 -3.96 0.37
C ARG A 126 15.14 -5.47 0.51
N ASP A 127 14.68 -6.25 -0.45
CA ASP A 127 14.99 -7.67 -0.58
C ASP A 127 16.48 -7.98 -0.91
N GLY A 128 17.29 -6.95 -1.20
CA GLY A 128 18.74 -7.05 -1.40
C GLY A 128 19.61 -6.61 -0.20
N VAL A 129 18.99 -6.04 0.84
CA VAL A 129 19.63 -5.71 2.12
C VAL A 129 19.05 -6.65 3.16
N VAL A 130 19.88 -7.61 3.62
CA VAL A 130 19.62 -8.60 4.68
C VAL A 130 18.13 -8.74 4.97
N PRO A 131 17.45 -9.86 4.66
CA PRO A 131 16.01 -9.99 4.85
C PRO A 131 15.70 -9.44 6.24
N ALA A 132 14.84 -8.43 6.33
CA ALA A 132 14.44 -7.95 7.63
C ALA A 132 13.99 -9.18 8.40
N ALA A 133 14.69 -9.49 9.49
CA ALA A 133 14.56 -10.76 10.17
C ALA A 133 13.07 -11.03 10.42
N VAL A 134 12.65 -12.25 10.16
CA VAL A 134 11.30 -12.73 10.56
C VAL A 134 11.08 -12.28 12.00
N LEU A 135 10.00 -11.58 12.24
CA LEU A 135 9.65 -11.10 13.57
C LEU A 135 8.62 -12.05 14.17
N GLN A 136 9.00 -12.70 15.26
CA GLN A 136 8.06 -13.43 16.10
C GLN A 136 7.76 -12.58 17.34
N ARG A 137 6.48 -12.28 17.57
CA ARG A 137 6.05 -11.54 18.75
C ARG A 137 4.77 -12.15 19.33
N GLY A 138 4.95 -13.04 20.31
CA GLY A 138 3.84 -13.87 20.79
C GLY A 138 3.24 -14.70 19.64
N PRO A 139 1.92 -14.66 19.45
CA PRO A 139 1.25 -15.38 18.37
C PRO A 139 1.43 -14.75 16.98
N LEU A 140 1.99 -13.53 16.90
CA LEU A 140 2.26 -12.85 15.63
C LEU A 140 3.58 -13.31 15.02
N LEU A 141 3.53 -13.79 13.78
CA LEU A 141 4.68 -13.98 12.90
C LEU A 141 4.59 -12.98 11.75
N VAL A 142 5.64 -12.19 11.55
CA VAL A 142 5.76 -11.26 10.42
C VAL A 142 6.92 -11.72 9.54
N GLU A 143 6.63 -11.98 8.27
CA GLU A 143 7.57 -12.41 7.24
C GLU A 143 7.76 -11.27 6.22
N PRO A 144 8.69 -10.34 6.44
CA PRO A 144 8.82 -9.13 5.60
C PRO A 144 9.18 -9.43 4.15
N ALA A 145 9.98 -10.47 3.90
CA ALA A 145 10.43 -10.84 2.56
C ALA A 145 9.25 -11.16 1.60
N ILE A 146 8.14 -11.63 2.13
CA ILE A 146 6.95 -12.01 1.36
C ILE A 146 5.72 -11.18 1.73
N HIS A 147 5.90 -10.14 2.55
CA HIS A 147 4.83 -9.25 3.05
C HIS A 147 3.65 -10.01 3.66
N GLN A 148 3.93 -11.08 4.41
CA GLN A 148 2.93 -11.89 5.08
C GLN A 148 2.99 -11.73 6.59
N ALA A 149 1.80 -11.75 7.20
CA ALA A 149 1.64 -11.85 8.64
C ALA A 149 0.76 -13.07 8.95
N LYS A 150 1.11 -13.78 10.03
CA LYS A 150 0.32 -14.88 10.58
C LYS A 150 0.00 -14.59 12.04
N TRP A 151 -1.17 -15.02 12.46
CA TRP A 151 -1.60 -14.97 13.85
C TRP A 151 -2.02 -16.37 14.29
N ASN A 152 -1.39 -16.91 15.33
CA ASN A 152 -1.57 -18.32 15.70
C ASN A 152 -1.40 -19.26 14.48
N GLU A 153 -0.32 -19.06 13.70
CA GLU A 153 -0.01 -19.79 12.45
C GLU A 153 -0.98 -19.58 11.28
N SER A 154 -2.14 -18.97 11.51
CA SER A 154 -3.13 -18.66 10.48
C SER A 154 -2.77 -17.38 9.73
N PRO A 155 -2.80 -17.38 8.38
CA PRO A 155 -2.46 -16.20 7.60
C PRO A 155 -3.50 -15.09 7.78
N VAL A 156 -3.04 -13.84 7.97
CA VAL A 156 -3.89 -12.65 8.02
C VAL A 156 -3.78 -11.92 6.68
N SER A 157 -4.91 -11.75 5.98
CA SER A 157 -4.95 -11.13 4.65
C SER A 157 -4.78 -9.60 4.73
N LEU A 158 -3.55 -9.14 4.89
CA LEU A 158 -3.22 -7.71 4.92
C LEU A 158 -2.87 -7.19 3.52
N THR A 159 -3.30 -5.96 3.21
CA THR A 159 -2.72 -5.20 2.10
C THR A 159 -1.29 -4.78 2.46
N LEU A 160 -0.49 -4.35 1.49
CA LEU A 160 0.89 -3.94 1.75
C LEU A 160 0.97 -2.78 2.76
N GLY A 161 0.05 -1.80 2.68
CA GLY A 161 -0.01 -0.70 3.64
C GLY A 161 -0.36 -1.18 5.05
N GLU A 162 -1.35 -2.05 5.19
CA GLU A 162 -1.73 -2.67 6.46
C GLU A 162 -0.60 -3.53 7.03
N PHE A 163 0.08 -4.30 6.18
CA PHE A 163 1.25 -5.08 6.56
C PHE A 163 2.36 -4.19 7.12
N ARG A 164 2.74 -3.11 6.42
CA ARG A 164 3.78 -2.17 6.87
C ARG A 164 3.45 -1.52 8.21
N VAL A 165 2.20 -1.13 8.41
CA VAL A 165 1.75 -0.57 9.71
C VAL A 165 1.77 -1.65 10.81
N THR A 166 1.34 -2.86 10.52
CA THR A 166 1.42 -4.00 11.44
C THR A 166 2.87 -4.30 11.82
N GLU A 167 3.76 -4.40 10.85
CA GLU A 167 5.20 -4.60 11.07
C GLU A 167 5.80 -3.46 11.91
N ARG A 168 5.47 -2.19 11.60
CA ARG A 168 5.96 -1.03 12.36
C ARG A 168 5.52 -1.07 13.81
N LEU A 169 4.24 -1.42 14.07
CA LEU A 169 3.71 -1.58 15.42
C LEU A 169 4.39 -2.75 16.13
N ALA A 170 4.51 -3.89 15.46
CA ALA A 170 5.08 -5.08 16.03
C ALA A 170 6.58 -4.96 16.34
N ARG A 171 7.34 -4.17 15.60
CA ARG A 171 8.77 -3.89 15.87
C ARG A 171 9.00 -2.84 16.94
N ALA A 172 7.99 -2.04 17.28
CA ALA A 172 8.12 -1.01 18.28
C ALA A 172 8.06 -1.60 19.69
N HIS A 173 8.99 -1.20 20.56
CA HIS A 173 8.97 -1.56 21.99
C HIS A 173 8.11 -0.58 22.84
N GLY A 174 7.34 0.31 22.22
CA GLY A 174 6.53 1.32 22.88
C GLY A 174 5.45 1.90 21.98
N ASP A 175 5.03 3.12 22.30
CA ASP A 175 4.01 3.84 21.56
C ASP A 175 4.51 4.30 20.20
N VAL A 176 3.67 4.12 19.18
CA VAL A 176 3.90 4.64 17.82
C VAL A 176 2.89 5.73 17.54
N SER A 177 3.37 6.94 17.26
CA SER A 177 2.49 8.08 17.05
C SER A 177 1.71 7.97 15.72
N TYR A 178 0.58 8.67 15.64
CA TYR A 178 -0.18 8.79 14.39
C TYR A 178 0.71 9.24 13.24
N ARG A 179 1.65 10.17 13.50
CA ARG A 179 2.56 10.67 12.47
C ARG A 179 3.49 9.57 11.97
N GLN A 180 4.12 8.83 12.85
CA GLN A 180 5.01 7.72 12.48
C GLN A 180 4.29 6.64 11.67
N LEU A 181 3.03 6.31 12.01
CA LEU A 181 2.24 5.36 11.24
C LEU A 181 1.85 5.91 9.87
N TYR A 182 1.54 7.19 9.80
CA TYR A 182 1.24 7.84 8.53
C TYR A 182 2.47 7.93 7.61
N ASP A 183 3.66 8.21 8.17
CA ASP A 183 4.92 8.26 7.42
C ASP A 183 5.31 6.89 6.83
N VAL A 184 4.96 5.79 7.49
CA VAL A 184 5.10 4.42 6.94
C VAL A 184 4.27 4.23 5.67
N LEU A 185 3.10 4.86 5.58
CA LEU A 185 2.20 4.75 4.44
C LEU A 185 2.59 5.69 3.29
N LYS A 186 2.96 6.92 3.62
CA LYS A 186 3.09 8.02 2.66
C LYS A 186 4.53 8.49 2.44
N GLY A 187 5.50 7.99 3.23
CA GLY A 187 6.89 8.44 3.28
C GLY A 187 7.10 9.61 4.24
N GLU A 188 8.36 9.75 4.69
CA GLU A 188 8.74 10.82 5.62
C GLU A 188 8.50 12.20 5.00
N SER A 189 8.08 13.15 5.82
CA SER A 189 7.85 14.56 5.45
C SER A 189 6.67 14.82 4.51
N PHE A 190 5.77 13.85 4.31
CA PHE A 190 4.54 14.14 3.57
C PHE A 190 3.65 15.09 4.37
N ILE A 191 3.37 16.27 3.80
CA ILE A 191 2.41 17.21 4.36
C ILE A 191 1.03 16.83 3.83
N ALA A 192 0.18 16.23 4.68
CA ALA A 192 -1.21 16.01 4.34
C ALA A 192 -1.89 17.36 4.08
N GLY A 193 -2.58 17.48 2.96
CA GLY A 193 -3.49 18.59 2.73
C GLY A 193 -4.57 18.61 3.83
N SER A 194 -4.94 19.81 4.29
CA SER A 194 -6.04 20.07 5.25
C SER A 194 -5.83 19.59 6.69
N GLY A 195 -4.79 20.12 7.38
CA GLY A 195 -4.75 20.14 8.84
C GLY A 195 -4.24 18.88 9.54
N SER A 196 -3.93 19.04 10.83
CA SER A 196 -3.40 17.98 11.69
C SER A 196 -4.38 16.82 11.97
N GLU A 197 -5.65 16.95 11.65
CA GLU A 197 -6.67 15.91 11.88
C GLU A 197 -6.82 14.94 10.69
N GLY A 198 -6.55 15.35 9.43
CA GLY A 198 -6.76 14.51 8.25
C GLY A 198 -5.94 13.21 8.27
N TYR A 199 -4.63 13.30 8.58
CA TYR A 199 -3.79 12.10 8.65
C TYR A 199 -4.13 11.18 9.84
N ARG A 200 -4.67 11.73 10.94
CA ARG A 200 -5.11 10.93 12.09
C ARG A 200 -6.34 10.10 11.76
N ALA A 201 -7.30 10.67 11.01
CA ALA A 201 -8.49 9.96 10.56
C ALA A 201 -8.10 8.77 9.67
N ASN A 202 -7.19 8.97 8.70
CA ASN A 202 -6.69 7.91 7.82
C ASN A 202 -6.03 6.77 8.60
N VAL A 203 -5.17 7.09 9.59
CA VAL A 203 -4.54 6.07 10.43
C VAL A 203 -5.57 5.32 11.28
N ARG A 204 -6.58 6.01 11.83
CA ARG A 204 -7.65 5.36 12.61
C ARG A 204 -8.44 4.37 11.76
N THR A 205 -8.84 4.77 10.54
CA THR A 205 -9.57 3.90 9.60
C THR A 205 -8.72 2.68 9.23
N LEU A 206 -7.44 2.88 8.93
CA LEU A 206 -6.53 1.79 8.60
C LEU A 206 -6.37 0.81 9.78
N VAL A 207 -6.12 1.32 10.98
CA VAL A 207 -5.96 0.46 12.17
C VAL A 207 -7.26 -0.27 12.50
N LYS A 208 -8.43 0.34 12.28
CA LYS A 208 -9.72 -0.35 12.41
C LYS A 208 -9.80 -1.55 11.46
N ARG A 209 -9.39 -1.39 10.19
CA ARG A 209 -9.36 -2.49 9.21
C ARG A 209 -8.36 -3.57 9.58
N ILE A 210 -7.15 -3.19 10.01
CA ILE A 210 -6.16 -4.16 10.49
C ILE A 210 -6.74 -5.00 11.62
N ARG A 211 -7.32 -4.35 12.64
CA ARG A 211 -7.96 -5.07 13.76
C ARG A 211 -9.03 -6.04 13.28
N GLN A 212 -9.91 -5.60 12.35
CA GLN A 212 -10.95 -6.47 11.81
C GLN A 212 -10.36 -7.73 11.16
N LYS A 213 -9.33 -7.58 10.32
CA LYS A 213 -8.67 -8.71 9.66
C LYS A 213 -7.99 -9.69 10.62
N PHE A 214 -7.49 -9.20 11.74
CA PHE A 214 -7.00 -10.05 12.81
C PHE A 214 -8.14 -10.71 13.57
N CYS A 215 -9.25 -10.00 13.83
CA CYS A 215 -10.44 -10.56 14.45
C CYS A 215 -11.13 -11.60 13.57
N ASP A 216 -11.03 -11.51 12.23
CA ASP A 216 -11.54 -12.54 11.30
C ASP A 216 -10.78 -13.88 11.45
N VAL A 217 -9.56 -13.85 12.02
CA VAL A 217 -8.74 -15.03 12.30
C VAL A 217 -8.85 -15.46 13.76
N ASP A 218 -8.96 -14.50 14.68
CA ASP A 218 -9.05 -14.73 16.13
C ASP A 218 -9.94 -13.63 16.75
N ASP A 219 -11.15 -13.99 17.14
CA ASP A 219 -12.14 -13.07 17.72
C ASP A 219 -11.69 -12.41 19.03
N GLN A 220 -10.69 -13.01 19.71
CA GLN A 220 -10.08 -12.48 20.92
C GLN A 220 -8.90 -11.50 20.65
N PHE A 221 -8.64 -11.19 19.38
CA PHE A 221 -7.53 -10.31 19.03
C PHE A 221 -7.63 -8.93 19.68
N ALA A 222 -6.67 -8.59 20.54
CA ALA A 222 -6.61 -7.31 21.26
C ALA A 222 -5.19 -6.71 21.34
N ALA A 223 -4.27 -7.19 20.48
CA ALA A 223 -2.86 -6.79 20.56
C ALA A 223 -2.59 -5.33 20.13
N ILE A 224 -3.41 -4.73 19.26
CA ILE A 224 -3.26 -3.32 18.89
C ILE A 224 -4.09 -2.46 19.87
N VAL A 225 -3.42 -1.72 20.73
CA VAL A 225 -4.04 -0.87 21.75
C VAL A 225 -3.96 0.61 21.35
N SER A 226 -5.05 1.34 21.52
CA SER A 226 -5.08 2.80 21.29
C SER A 226 -4.39 3.52 22.45
N VAL A 227 -3.54 4.50 22.12
CA VAL A 227 -2.93 5.44 23.07
C VAL A 227 -3.61 6.81 22.85
N PRO A 228 -4.48 7.25 23.77
CA PRO A 228 -5.30 8.44 23.58
C PRO A 228 -4.48 9.67 23.20
N GLY A 229 -4.89 10.38 22.15
CA GLY A 229 -4.22 11.59 21.66
C GLY A 229 -2.87 11.38 20.94
N PHE A 230 -2.24 10.21 21.07
CA PHE A 230 -0.88 9.96 20.58
C PHE A 230 -0.82 9.03 19.37
N GLY A 231 -1.44 7.81 19.45
CA GLY A 231 -1.33 6.79 18.41
C GLY A 231 -1.71 5.41 18.88
N TYR A 232 -0.85 4.43 18.62
CA TYR A 232 -1.11 3.02 18.93
C TYR A 232 0.14 2.33 19.49
N ARG A 233 -0.10 1.21 20.19
CA ARG A 233 0.93 0.32 20.72
C ARG A 233 0.58 -1.13 20.38
N TRP A 234 1.58 -1.92 20.08
CA TRP A 234 1.45 -3.38 20.08
C TRP A 234 1.67 -3.92 21.50
N ARG A 235 0.70 -4.65 22.05
CA ARG A 235 0.77 -5.29 23.36
C ARG A 235 1.09 -6.77 23.21
N GLU A 236 2.03 -7.28 23.99
CA GLU A 236 2.31 -8.70 24.11
C GLU A 236 1.38 -9.31 25.20
N GLY A 237 0.80 -10.48 24.87
CA GLY A 237 -0.02 -11.23 25.82
C GLY A 237 -1.53 -11.04 25.66
N ALA A 238 -2.28 -12.03 26.15
CA ALA A 238 -3.74 -11.98 26.29
C ALA A 238 -4.15 -10.77 27.14
N PRO A 239 -5.38 -10.22 26.96
CA PRO A 239 -5.90 -9.23 27.90
C PRO A 239 -5.82 -9.82 29.31
N ASP A 240 -5.18 -9.08 30.24
CA ASP A 240 -5.21 -9.44 31.65
C ASP A 240 -6.67 -9.66 32.03
N GLY A 241 -7.02 -10.91 32.32
CA GLY A 241 -8.31 -11.21 32.87
C GLY A 241 -8.46 -10.35 34.12
N GLN A 242 -9.41 -9.46 34.13
CA GLN A 242 -9.86 -8.82 35.37
C GLN A 242 -10.34 -9.93 36.27
N ALA A 243 -9.57 -10.15 37.34
CA ALA A 243 -10.02 -10.90 38.52
C ALA A 243 -11.00 -10.05 39.31
#